data_c16cf4a7de7ef38bb99cdaf823ee1f11
#
_entry.id   c16cf4a7de7ef38bb99cdaf823ee1f11
#
_cell.length_a   1.000
_cell.length_b   1.000
_cell.length_c   1.000
_cell.angle_alpha   90.00
_cell.angle_beta   90.00
_cell.angle_gamma   90.00
#
_symmetry.space_group_name_H-M   'P 1'
#
loop_
_entity.id
_entity.type
_entity.pdbx_description
1 polymer ?
#
loop_
_entity_poly.entity_id
_entity_poly.type
_entity_poly.pdbx_seq_one_letter_code
_entity_poly.pdbx_strand_id
1 'polypeptide(L)'
;TDACHKKGINVCMDFVMNHTSEDHAWAKRARAGDGEYMSRYFFYADPSIPQEYEKTVPQVFPTTAPGNFTWLPECGHYVMTTFYPYQWDLNYRNPRVFNEMMYNYLFLANKGMDIIRIDAVPYIWKELGTSCRNLPKVHTIVRMMRMIGEIVCPSVILLGEVVMEPAKVVPYFG
;
A
#
# COMPACT_ATOMS: atom_id res chain seq x y z
N THR A 1 7.01 -21.67 -8.19
CA THR A 1 7.96 -21.10 -9.18
C THR A 1 8.65 -22.19 -9.98
N ASP A 2 9.33 -23.15 -9.34
CA ASP A 2 10.18 -24.17 -10.02
C ASP A 2 9.48 -24.94 -11.15
N ALA A 3 8.21 -25.33 -10.93
CA ALA A 3 7.44 -26.05 -11.97
C ALA A 3 7.17 -25.17 -13.20
N CYS A 4 7.02 -23.88 -13.04
CA CYS A 4 6.86 -22.90 -14.12
C CYS A 4 8.18 -22.71 -14.85
N HIS A 5 9.26 -22.47 -14.12
CA HIS A 5 10.59 -22.26 -14.67
C HIS A 5 11.09 -23.45 -15.49
N LYS A 6 10.84 -24.68 -15.03
CA LYS A 6 11.15 -25.92 -15.81
C LYS A 6 10.44 -25.98 -17.16
N LYS A 7 9.38 -25.20 -17.35
CA LYS A 7 8.62 -25.07 -18.60
C LYS A 7 8.89 -23.78 -19.36
N GLY A 8 9.87 -22.98 -18.92
CA GLY A 8 10.21 -21.68 -19.51
C GLY A 8 9.14 -20.60 -19.27
N ILE A 9 8.35 -20.71 -18.17
CA ILE A 9 7.30 -19.77 -17.82
C ILE A 9 7.79 -18.89 -16.66
N ASN A 10 7.80 -17.58 -16.88
CA ASN A 10 8.07 -16.60 -15.82
C ASN A 10 6.86 -16.43 -14.90
N VAL A 11 7.11 -16.16 -13.62
CA VAL A 11 6.07 -16.01 -12.60
C VAL A 11 5.97 -14.55 -12.18
N CYS A 12 4.77 -13.99 -12.34
CA CYS A 12 4.42 -12.66 -11.85
C CYS A 12 3.60 -12.80 -10.55
N MET A 13 4.04 -12.12 -9.48
CA MET A 13 3.33 -12.08 -8.21
C MET A 13 2.80 -10.67 -7.94
N ASP A 14 1.53 -10.60 -7.56
CA ASP A 14 0.92 -9.36 -7.10
C ASP A 14 1.40 -9.02 -5.69
N PHE A 15 1.83 -7.79 -5.48
CA PHE A 15 2.35 -7.28 -4.22
C PHE A 15 1.60 -6.02 -3.79
N VAL A 16 0.66 -6.18 -2.87
CA VAL A 16 -0.17 -5.11 -2.37
C VAL A 16 0.58 -4.31 -1.31
N MET A 17 1.02 -3.11 -1.65
CA MET A 17 1.76 -2.22 -0.74
C MET A 17 0.87 -1.18 -0.06
N ASN A 18 -0.27 -0.81 -0.67
CA ASN A 18 -1.09 0.29 -0.15
C ASN A 18 -1.84 -0.07 1.13
N HIS A 19 -2.28 -1.31 1.28
CA HIS A 19 -3.16 -1.74 2.38
C HIS A 19 -2.95 -3.20 2.76
N THR A 20 -3.51 -3.59 3.90
CA THR A 20 -3.66 -5.00 4.25
C THR A 20 -5.14 -5.36 4.41
N SER A 21 -5.47 -6.65 4.41
CA SER A 21 -6.77 -7.12 4.88
C SER A 21 -6.95 -6.79 6.38
N GLU A 22 -8.19 -6.56 6.81
CA GLU A 22 -8.56 -6.47 8.23
C GLU A 22 -8.27 -7.76 9.01
N ASP A 23 -8.12 -8.88 8.31
CA ASP A 23 -7.71 -10.18 8.87
C ASP A 23 -6.20 -10.36 9.00
N HIS A 24 -5.40 -9.43 8.49
CA HIS A 24 -3.96 -9.45 8.64
C HIS A 24 -3.54 -9.39 10.11
N ALA A 25 -2.44 -10.05 10.47
CA ALA A 25 -1.95 -10.09 11.85
C ALA A 25 -1.74 -8.69 12.45
N TRP A 26 -1.26 -7.72 11.65
CA TRP A 26 -1.10 -6.34 12.09
C TRP A 26 -2.44 -5.65 12.38
N ALA A 27 -3.43 -5.87 11.51
CA ALA A 27 -4.76 -5.28 11.66
C ALA A 27 -5.45 -5.83 12.92
N LYS A 28 -5.36 -7.14 13.17
CA LYS A 28 -5.89 -7.77 14.40
C LYS A 28 -5.25 -7.19 15.66
N ARG A 29 -3.93 -6.98 15.68
CA ARG A 29 -3.24 -6.35 16.82
C ARG A 29 -3.62 -4.88 16.97
N ALA A 30 -3.71 -4.13 15.86
CA ALA A 30 -4.17 -2.74 15.89
C ALA A 30 -5.59 -2.61 16.46
N ARG A 31 -6.51 -3.46 16.01
CA ARG A 31 -7.89 -3.54 16.50
C ARG A 31 -7.96 -3.88 18.02
N ALA A 32 -7.01 -4.67 18.51
CA ALA A 32 -6.90 -5.00 19.94
C ALA A 32 -6.27 -3.86 20.78
N GLY A 33 -5.98 -2.70 20.19
CA GLY A 33 -5.44 -1.53 20.88
C GLY A 33 -3.92 -1.51 21.05
N ASP A 34 -3.18 -2.36 20.32
CA ASP A 34 -1.72 -2.32 20.32
C ASP A 34 -1.24 -1.08 19.57
N GLY A 35 -0.73 -0.08 20.32
CA GLY A 35 -0.33 1.22 19.78
C GLY A 35 0.77 1.16 18.72
N GLU A 36 1.68 0.17 18.79
CA GLU A 36 2.69 -0.04 17.75
C GLU A 36 2.02 -0.41 16.42
N TYR A 37 1.05 -1.33 16.46
CA TYR A 37 0.34 -1.77 15.25
C TYR A 37 -0.71 -0.77 14.78
N MET A 38 -1.34 -0.03 15.66
CA MET A 38 -2.20 1.11 15.29
C MET A 38 -1.41 2.16 14.50
N SER A 39 -0.15 2.43 14.87
CA SER A 39 0.71 3.38 14.16
C SER A 39 1.09 2.98 12.74
N ARG A 40 0.88 1.71 12.37
CA ARG A 40 1.11 1.19 11.01
C ARG A 40 -0.01 1.53 10.03
N TYR A 41 -1.14 2.02 10.54
CA TYR A 41 -2.33 2.45 9.81
C TYR A 41 -2.68 3.89 10.17
N PHE A 42 -3.75 4.41 9.59
CA PHE A 42 -4.30 5.73 9.94
C PHE A 42 -5.52 5.51 10.84
N PHE A 43 -5.31 5.50 12.15
CA PHE A 43 -6.32 5.34 13.18
C PHE A 43 -6.63 6.66 13.87
N TYR A 44 -7.93 6.98 14.04
CA TYR A 44 -8.39 8.20 14.70
C TYR A 44 -9.57 7.89 15.63
N ALA A 45 -9.49 8.38 16.89
CA ALA A 45 -10.55 8.15 17.87
C ALA A 45 -11.80 8.99 17.62
N ASP A 46 -11.63 10.16 16.99
CA ASP A 46 -12.74 11.05 16.65
C ASP A 46 -12.81 11.33 15.14
N PRO A 47 -13.98 11.81 14.64
CA PRO A 47 -14.17 12.00 13.20
C PRO A 47 -13.53 13.25 12.60
N SER A 48 -12.93 14.16 13.39
CA SER A 48 -12.46 15.45 12.89
C SER A 48 -11.42 15.33 11.78
N ILE A 49 -10.39 14.51 12.00
CA ILE A 49 -9.34 14.27 10.98
C ILE A 49 -9.88 13.46 9.79
N PRO A 50 -10.63 12.36 9.97
CA PRO A 50 -11.36 11.72 8.88
C PRO A 50 -12.16 12.68 8.02
N GLN A 51 -12.96 13.56 8.61
CA GLN A 51 -13.77 14.56 7.90
C GLN A 51 -12.92 15.57 7.11
N GLU A 52 -11.74 15.96 7.61
CA GLU A 52 -10.81 16.82 6.86
C GLU A 52 -10.24 16.09 5.64
N TYR A 53 -9.90 14.79 5.75
CA TYR A 53 -9.50 13.99 4.60
C TYR A 53 -10.60 13.89 3.53
N GLU A 54 -11.86 13.67 3.95
CA GLU A 54 -13.00 13.54 3.02
C GLU A 54 -13.23 14.81 2.18
N LYS A 55 -12.77 15.98 2.62
CA LYS A 55 -12.86 17.21 1.83
C LYS A 55 -11.97 17.23 0.58
N THR A 56 -10.90 16.47 0.57
CA THR A 56 -9.84 16.54 -0.46
C THR A 56 -9.53 15.21 -1.13
N VAL A 57 -9.82 14.08 -0.47
CA VAL A 57 -9.53 12.75 -0.99
C VAL A 57 -10.72 12.24 -1.80
N PRO A 58 -10.56 12.03 -3.12
CA PRO A 58 -11.63 11.47 -3.95
C PRO A 58 -11.93 10.02 -3.55
N GLN A 59 -13.20 9.66 -3.52
CA GLN A 59 -13.63 8.28 -3.31
C GLN A 59 -13.34 7.44 -4.56
N VAL A 60 -12.75 6.27 -4.37
CA VAL A 60 -12.43 5.35 -5.48
C VAL A 60 -13.68 4.61 -5.94
N PHE A 61 -14.48 4.14 -4.99
CA PHE A 61 -15.72 3.38 -5.24
C PHE A 61 -16.94 4.01 -4.57
N PRO A 62 -17.40 5.21 -5.01
CA PRO A 62 -18.42 5.97 -4.30
C PRO A 62 -19.79 5.26 -4.19
N THR A 63 -20.06 4.27 -5.05
CA THR A 63 -21.33 3.53 -5.06
C THR A 63 -21.27 2.22 -4.26
N THR A 64 -20.13 1.54 -4.23
CA THR A 64 -19.98 0.21 -3.61
C THR A 64 -19.22 0.24 -2.28
N ALA A 65 -18.38 1.24 -2.07
CA ALA A 65 -17.62 1.46 -0.85
C ALA A 65 -17.46 2.97 -0.61
N PRO A 66 -18.55 3.68 -0.21
CA PRO A 66 -18.51 5.13 -0.02
C PRO A 66 -17.65 5.53 1.18
N GLY A 67 -16.98 6.68 1.07
CA GLY A 67 -16.08 7.22 2.08
C GLY A 67 -14.66 6.67 1.97
N ASN A 68 -13.74 7.29 2.72
CA ASN A 68 -12.34 6.89 2.81
C ASN A 68 -11.96 6.39 4.21
N PHE A 69 -12.94 6.28 5.11
CA PHE A 69 -12.73 5.80 6.48
C PHE A 69 -13.85 4.85 6.91
N THR A 70 -13.47 3.83 7.65
CA THR A 70 -14.39 2.86 8.25
C THR A 70 -14.36 2.99 9.77
N TRP A 71 -15.55 3.10 10.38
CA TRP A 71 -15.70 3.06 11.84
C TRP A 71 -15.62 1.63 12.36
N LEU A 72 -14.78 1.41 13.37
CA LEU A 72 -14.58 0.14 14.05
C LEU A 72 -15.18 0.21 15.45
N PRO A 73 -16.43 -0.23 15.65
CA PRO A 73 -17.12 -0.09 16.94
C PRO A 73 -16.44 -0.86 18.06
N GLU A 74 -15.78 -1.98 17.76
CA GLU A 74 -15.10 -2.83 18.70
C GLU A 74 -13.89 -2.19 19.38
N CYS A 75 -13.26 -1.20 18.73
CA CYS A 75 -12.13 -0.48 19.32
C CYS A 75 -12.35 1.04 19.41
N GLY A 76 -13.52 1.54 18.95
CA GLY A 76 -13.89 2.97 19.00
C GLY A 76 -13.00 3.88 18.17
N HIS A 77 -12.57 3.43 16.99
CA HIS A 77 -11.71 4.20 16.09
C HIS A 77 -12.19 4.16 14.64
N TYR A 78 -11.86 5.22 13.91
CA TYR A 78 -11.89 5.24 12.46
C TYR A 78 -10.56 4.75 11.91
N VAL A 79 -10.59 3.91 10.89
CA VAL A 79 -9.40 3.51 10.12
C VAL A 79 -9.54 3.93 8.66
N MET A 80 -8.46 4.40 8.04
CA MET A 80 -8.48 4.77 6.63
C MET A 80 -8.62 3.55 5.73
N THR A 81 -9.57 3.61 4.78
CA THR A 81 -9.95 2.54 3.86
C THR A 81 -10.23 3.11 2.48
N THR A 82 -9.19 3.47 1.74
CA THR A 82 -9.29 4.13 0.42
C THR A 82 -10.11 3.30 -0.59
N PHE A 83 -10.09 1.96 -0.48
CA PHE A 83 -10.75 1.04 -1.42
C PHE A 83 -12.00 0.42 -0.80
N TYR A 84 -11.85 -0.66 -0.04
CA TYR A 84 -12.96 -1.34 0.62
C TYR A 84 -12.81 -1.32 2.14
N PRO A 85 -13.91 -1.41 2.91
CA PRO A 85 -13.89 -1.35 4.38
C PRO A 85 -12.97 -2.37 5.05
N TYR A 86 -12.74 -3.51 4.41
CA TYR A 86 -11.84 -4.57 4.89
C TYR A 86 -10.39 -4.42 4.43
N GLN A 87 -10.04 -3.34 3.69
CA GLN A 87 -8.69 -3.03 3.20
C GLN A 87 -8.17 -1.78 3.90
N TRP A 88 -7.32 -1.96 4.91
CA TRP A 88 -6.84 -0.88 5.77
C TRP A 88 -5.54 -0.29 5.25
N ASP A 89 -5.53 1.02 5.01
CA ASP A 89 -4.42 1.73 4.41
C ASP A 89 -3.20 1.82 5.33
N LEU A 90 -2.04 1.45 4.78
CA LEU A 90 -0.77 1.45 5.49
C LEU A 90 -0.17 2.84 5.59
N ASN A 91 0.38 3.15 6.76
CA ASN A 91 1.01 4.43 7.08
C ASN A 91 2.52 4.40 6.82
N TYR A 92 2.94 4.76 5.62
CA TYR A 92 4.36 4.84 5.26
C TYR A 92 5.13 6.01 5.90
N ARG A 93 4.50 6.85 6.71
CA ARG A 93 5.21 7.78 7.62
C ARG A 93 5.91 7.02 8.75
N ASN A 94 5.42 5.82 9.08
CA ASN A 94 6.09 4.91 10.00
C ASN A 94 7.14 4.11 9.21
N PRO A 95 8.45 4.32 9.46
CA PRO A 95 9.51 3.62 8.71
C PRO A 95 9.50 2.10 8.90
N ARG A 96 8.90 1.59 9.99
CA ARG A 96 8.74 0.15 10.19
C ARG A 96 7.85 -0.48 9.12
N VAL A 97 6.82 0.24 8.67
CA VAL A 97 5.95 -0.22 7.57
C VAL A 97 6.77 -0.41 6.30
N PHE A 98 7.56 0.60 5.93
CA PHE A 98 8.43 0.49 4.76
C PHE A 98 9.42 -0.68 4.88
N ASN A 99 10.11 -0.79 6.02
CA ASN A 99 11.12 -1.83 6.23
C ASN A 99 10.52 -3.24 6.15
N GLU A 100 9.38 -3.48 6.78
CA GLU A 100 8.72 -4.79 6.73
C GLU A 100 8.15 -5.10 5.34
N MET A 101 7.63 -4.10 4.63
CA MET A 101 7.20 -4.29 3.25
C MET A 101 8.39 -4.59 2.32
N MET A 102 9.56 -3.95 2.52
CA MET A 102 10.76 -4.29 1.77
C MET A 102 11.27 -5.70 2.10
N TYR A 103 11.18 -6.13 3.35
CA TYR A 103 11.46 -7.51 3.73
C TYR A 103 10.54 -8.49 2.96
N ASN A 104 9.24 -8.22 2.91
CA ASN A 104 8.28 -9.05 2.18
C ASN A 104 8.57 -9.06 0.67
N TYR A 105 8.93 -7.92 0.09
CA TYR A 105 9.35 -7.82 -1.30
C TYR A 105 10.56 -8.72 -1.59
N LEU A 106 11.61 -8.63 -0.77
CA LEU A 106 12.81 -9.44 -0.92
C LEU A 106 12.54 -10.93 -0.64
N PHE A 107 11.62 -11.24 0.29
CA PHE A 107 11.17 -12.62 0.51
C PHE A 107 10.53 -13.22 -0.74
N LEU A 108 9.66 -12.47 -1.43
CA LEU A 108 9.04 -12.92 -2.68
C LEU A 108 10.08 -13.11 -3.78
N ALA A 109 11.00 -12.16 -3.93
CA ALA A 109 12.11 -12.26 -4.86
C ALA A 109 12.94 -13.53 -4.60
N ASN A 110 13.25 -13.82 -3.33
CA ASN A 110 14.00 -15.03 -2.92
C ASN A 110 13.21 -16.34 -3.14
N LYS A 111 11.88 -16.26 -3.31
CA LYS A 111 11.05 -17.41 -3.72
C LYS A 111 11.03 -17.65 -5.23
N GLY A 112 11.83 -16.91 -5.98
CA GLY A 112 12.00 -17.06 -7.42
C GLY A 112 10.91 -16.36 -8.24
N MET A 113 10.30 -15.30 -7.73
CA MET A 113 9.41 -14.46 -8.55
C MET A 113 10.23 -13.68 -9.57
N ASP A 114 9.83 -13.73 -10.83
CA ASP A 114 10.52 -13.02 -11.92
C ASP A 114 10.03 -11.59 -12.04
N ILE A 115 8.73 -11.38 -11.79
CA ILE A 115 8.07 -10.09 -11.87
C ILE A 115 7.27 -9.88 -10.58
N ILE A 116 7.44 -8.72 -9.96
CA ILE A 116 6.62 -8.30 -8.81
C ILE A 116 5.78 -7.10 -9.25
N ARG A 117 4.46 -7.31 -9.36
CA ARG A 117 3.49 -6.26 -9.68
C ARG A 117 3.07 -5.54 -8.40
N ILE A 118 3.36 -4.26 -8.35
CA ILE A 118 2.98 -3.40 -7.22
C ILE A 118 1.58 -2.85 -7.50
N ASP A 119 0.63 -3.25 -6.67
CA ASP A 119 -0.76 -2.81 -6.71
C ASP A 119 -0.92 -1.38 -6.20
N ALA A 120 -1.85 -0.62 -6.81
CA ALA A 120 -2.33 0.69 -6.34
C ALA A 120 -1.21 1.71 -6.01
N VAL A 121 -0.12 1.73 -6.78
CA VAL A 121 1.09 2.53 -6.52
C VAL A 121 0.80 4.01 -6.22
N PRO A 122 -0.08 4.73 -6.96
CA PRO A 122 -0.33 6.15 -6.72
C PRO A 122 -0.88 6.48 -5.34
N TYR A 123 -1.40 5.50 -4.60
CA TYR A 123 -2.10 5.68 -3.32
C TYR A 123 -1.21 5.44 -2.09
N ILE A 124 0.04 4.99 -2.24
CA ILE A 124 0.90 4.55 -1.14
C ILE A 124 1.15 5.64 -0.08
N TRP A 125 1.21 6.92 -0.47
CA TRP A 125 1.45 8.03 0.46
C TRP A 125 0.19 8.84 0.72
N LYS A 126 -0.10 9.09 2.02
CA LYS A 126 -1.25 9.89 2.47
C LYS A 126 -0.78 11.18 3.13
N GLU A 127 -1.43 12.30 2.80
CA GLU A 127 -1.15 13.61 3.36
C GLU A 127 -2.43 14.43 3.48
N LEU A 128 -2.73 14.91 4.69
CA LEU A 128 -3.93 15.70 4.96
C LEU A 128 -3.94 16.97 4.09
N GLY A 129 -5.11 17.33 3.57
CA GLY A 129 -5.27 18.49 2.69
C GLY A 129 -4.85 18.25 1.23
N THR A 130 -4.55 17.00 0.87
CA THR A 130 -4.23 16.60 -0.50
C THR A 130 -5.22 15.54 -1.00
N SER A 131 -5.11 15.17 -2.29
CA SER A 131 -5.89 14.06 -2.85
C SER A 131 -5.44 12.68 -2.38
N CYS A 132 -4.35 12.56 -1.61
CA CYS A 132 -3.71 11.29 -1.24
C CYS A 132 -3.41 10.37 -2.44
N ARG A 133 -3.23 10.95 -3.61
CA ARG A 133 -2.98 10.24 -4.86
C ARG A 133 -1.90 10.92 -5.68
N ASN A 134 -0.95 10.15 -6.19
CA ASN A 134 0.13 10.63 -7.06
C ASN A 134 1.01 11.73 -6.42
N LEU A 135 1.25 11.64 -5.11
CA LEU A 135 2.06 12.61 -4.38
C LEU A 135 3.57 12.38 -4.61
N PRO A 136 4.41 13.42 -4.50
CA PRO A 136 5.86 13.29 -4.74
C PRO A 136 6.55 12.21 -3.92
N LYS A 137 6.09 11.96 -2.68
CA LYS A 137 6.65 10.93 -1.81
C LYS A 137 6.35 9.51 -2.25
N VAL A 138 5.32 9.29 -3.09
CA VAL A 138 5.08 7.99 -3.75
C VAL A 138 6.28 7.63 -4.61
N HIS A 139 6.75 8.58 -5.43
CA HIS A 139 7.92 8.38 -6.29
C HIS A 139 9.19 8.08 -5.49
N THR A 140 9.35 8.73 -4.32
CA THR A 140 10.48 8.45 -3.42
C THR A 140 10.44 6.99 -2.92
N ILE A 141 9.28 6.50 -2.47
CA ILE A 141 9.10 5.12 -2.00
C ILE A 141 9.40 4.12 -3.12
N VAL A 142 8.83 4.36 -4.31
CA VAL A 142 9.04 3.48 -5.49
C VAL A 142 10.51 3.45 -5.89
N ARG A 143 11.18 4.61 -5.90
CA ARG A 143 12.63 4.70 -6.19
C ARG A 143 13.47 3.95 -5.18
N MET A 144 13.17 4.08 -3.89
CA MET A 144 13.87 3.32 -2.83
C MET A 144 13.69 1.82 -3.01
N MET A 145 12.47 1.36 -3.30
CA MET A 145 12.20 -0.04 -3.58
C MET A 145 12.98 -0.54 -4.81
N ARG A 146 12.99 0.23 -5.89
CA ARG A 146 13.76 -0.09 -7.10
C ARG A 146 15.26 -0.20 -6.80
N MET A 147 15.83 0.76 -6.08
CA MET A 147 17.26 0.73 -5.70
C MET A 147 17.61 -0.51 -4.87
N ILE A 148 16.74 -0.88 -3.92
CA ILE A 148 16.90 -2.11 -3.13
C ILE A 148 16.89 -3.33 -4.06
N GLY A 149 15.96 -3.39 -5.00
CA GLY A 149 15.88 -4.47 -5.98
C GLY A 149 17.12 -4.56 -6.87
N GLU A 150 17.58 -3.45 -7.41
CA GLU A 150 18.78 -3.38 -8.26
C GLU A 150 20.04 -3.87 -7.54
N ILE A 151 20.15 -3.66 -6.21
CA ILE A 151 21.29 -4.10 -5.42
C ILE A 151 21.17 -5.57 -5.01
N VAL A 152 19.99 -6.02 -4.59
CA VAL A 152 19.82 -7.32 -3.92
C VAL A 152 19.31 -8.40 -4.86
N CYS A 153 18.43 -8.06 -5.80
CA CYS A 153 17.77 -9.00 -6.72
C CYS A 153 17.61 -8.40 -8.13
N PRO A 154 18.70 -8.08 -8.84
CA PRO A 154 18.68 -7.31 -10.08
C PRO A 154 17.96 -8.01 -11.26
N SER A 155 17.67 -9.29 -11.15
CA SER A 155 16.91 -10.05 -12.15
C SER A 155 15.39 -9.90 -12.00
N VAL A 156 14.91 -9.35 -10.89
CA VAL A 156 13.48 -9.19 -10.64
C VAL A 156 12.98 -7.90 -11.27
N ILE A 157 11.93 -8.01 -12.08
CA ILE A 157 11.28 -6.86 -12.72
C ILE A 157 10.20 -6.31 -11.80
N LEU A 158 10.21 -4.99 -11.59
CA LEU A 158 9.10 -4.29 -10.92
C LEU A 158 8.10 -3.78 -11.96
N LEU A 159 6.83 -4.12 -11.77
CA LEU A 159 5.72 -3.68 -12.60
C LEU A 159 4.71 -2.90 -11.74
N GLY A 160 4.60 -1.59 -11.90
CA GLY A 160 3.67 -0.78 -11.13
C GLY A 160 2.29 -0.68 -11.79
N GLU A 161 1.22 -0.86 -11.02
CA GLU A 161 -0.12 -0.49 -11.45
C GLU A 161 -0.32 1.02 -11.26
N VAL A 162 -0.29 1.76 -12.37
CA VAL A 162 -0.44 3.22 -12.40
C VAL A 162 -1.45 3.59 -13.47
N VAL A 163 -2.73 3.65 -13.08
CA VAL A 163 -3.84 3.97 -13.99
C VAL A 163 -4.06 5.49 -14.02
N MET A 164 -3.46 6.17 -15.00
CA MET A 164 -3.62 7.61 -15.21
C MET A 164 -3.23 8.00 -16.65
N GLU A 165 -3.37 9.28 -16.98
CA GLU A 165 -2.94 9.83 -18.26
C GLU A 165 -1.44 9.57 -18.52
N PRO A 166 -1.02 9.20 -19.74
CA PRO A 166 0.36 8.83 -20.05
C PRO A 166 1.42 9.83 -19.56
N ALA A 167 1.15 11.13 -19.68
CA ALA A 167 2.08 12.17 -19.22
C ALA A 167 2.34 12.14 -17.70
N LYS A 168 1.39 11.65 -16.92
CA LYS A 168 1.49 11.52 -15.46
C LYS A 168 2.17 10.22 -15.02
N VAL A 169 2.29 9.24 -15.92
CA VAL A 169 2.94 7.95 -15.65
C VAL A 169 4.46 8.07 -15.73
N VAL A 170 5.00 8.94 -16.58
CA VAL A 170 6.44 9.10 -16.83
C VAL A 170 7.28 9.17 -15.53
N PRO A 171 6.92 9.96 -14.50
CA PRO A 171 7.70 10.05 -13.26
C PRO A 171 7.83 8.74 -12.47
N TYR A 172 7.03 7.71 -12.78
CA TYR A 172 7.13 6.39 -12.13
C TYR A 172 8.24 5.50 -12.70
N PHE A 173 8.81 5.86 -13.85
CA PHE A 173 9.93 5.12 -14.43
C PHE A 173 11.30 5.59 -13.92
N GLY A 174 11.38 6.69 -13.19
CA GLY A 174 12.61 7.22 -12.59
C GLY A 174 13.16 8.45 -13.26
#